data_1c2f2abf6bc7b34216f476f7e11e7316
#
_entry.id   1c2f2abf6bc7b34216f476f7e11e7316
#
_cell.length_a   1.000
_cell.length_b   1.000
_cell.length_c   1.000
_cell.angle_alpha   90.00
_cell.angle_beta   90.00
_cell.angle_gamma   90.00
#
_symmetry.space_group_name_H-M   'P 1'
#
loop_
_entity.id
_entity.type
_entity.pdbx_description
1 polymer ?
#
loop_
_entity_poly.entity_id
_entity_poly.type
_entity_poly.pdbx_seq_one_letter_code
_entity_poly.pdbx_strand_id
1 'polypeptide(L)'
;THINLHINSPGGDVFDGIAIFNALKHHGASITVHIDGLAASMASVIAMVGNPVIMPENTMMMIHKPWGFAGGDANDMRDYAELLDKVESVLIPAYAEKTGKSPDEIAAMLEDETWMDGKECVAMGFADQVTPSLQAMACIQSKRIEDF
;
A
#
# COMPACT_ATOMS: atom_id res chain seq x y z
N THR A 1 -10.34 -15.78 -15.19
CA THR A 1 -10.14 -14.32 -15.37
C THR A 1 -8.96 -13.88 -14.54
N HIS A 2 -8.13 -12.98 -15.07
CA HIS A 2 -6.96 -12.42 -14.42
C HIS A 2 -7.04 -10.89 -14.41
N ILE A 3 -6.62 -10.26 -13.31
CA ILE A 3 -6.56 -8.81 -13.16
C ILE A 3 -5.12 -8.39 -12.87
N ASN A 4 -4.59 -7.45 -13.65
CA ASN A 4 -3.39 -6.71 -13.31
C ASN A 4 -3.81 -5.38 -12.69
N LEU A 5 -3.52 -5.22 -11.40
CA LEU A 5 -3.80 -4.01 -10.65
C LEU A 5 -2.53 -3.19 -10.49
N HIS A 6 -2.50 -2.01 -11.09
CA HIS A 6 -1.40 -1.07 -10.99
C HIS A 6 -1.69 -0.02 -9.93
N ILE A 7 -0.74 0.20 -9.02
CA ILE A 7 -0.87 1.11 -7.88
C ILE A 7 0.26 2.14 -7.90
N ASN A 8 -0.14 3.42 -7.88
CA ASN A 8 0.71 4.56 -7.55
C ASN A 8 -0.15 5.56 -6.76
N SER A 9 -0.14 5.47 -5.43
CA SER A 9 -1.07 6.22 -4.60
C SER A 9 -0.52 6.46 -3.19
N PRO A 10 -0.75 7.65 -2.60
CA PRO A 10 -0.43 7.94 -1.21
C PRO A 10 -1.47 7.38 -0.21
N GLY A 11 -2.52 6.72 -0.68
CA GLY A 11 -3.65 6.30 0.14
C GLY A 11 -4.82 7.28 0.09
N GLY A 12 -5.61 7.30 1.13
CA GLY A 12 -6.82 8.12 1.20
C GLY A 12 -7.79 7.64 2.27
N ASP A 13 -9.09 7.80 2.02
CA ASP A 13 -10.14 7.42 2.96
C ASP A 13 -10.10 5.92 3.29
N VAL A 14 -10.20 5.64 4.58
CA VAL A 14 -10.10 4.26 5.11
C VAL A 14 -11.27 3.40 4.66
N PHE A 15 -12.49 3.93 4.70
CA PHE A 15 -13.68 3.13 4.38
C PHE A 15 -13.81 2.87 2.89
N ASP A 16 -13.45 3.84 2.07
CA ASP A 16 -13.34 3.65 0.61
C ASP A 16 -12.27 2.59 0.28
N GLY A 17 -11.12 2.66 0.96
CA GLY A 17 -10.06 1.69 0.79
C GLY A 17 -10.45 0.28 1.22
N ILE A 18 -11.16 0.12 2.33
CA ILE A 18 -11.71 -1.17 2.78
C ILE A 18 -12.73 -1.70 1.76
N ALA A 19 -13.58 -0.84 1.21
CA ALA A 19 -14.56 -1.25 0.21
C ALA A 19 -13.88 -1.77 -1.07
N ILE A 20 -12.83 -1.09 -1.53
CA ILE A 20 -12.02 -1.51 -2.68
C ILE A 20 -11.32 -2.85 -2.38
N PHE A 21 -10.66 -2.96 -1.22
CA PHE A 21 -10.00 -4.20 -0.79
C PHE A 21 -10.96 -5.37 -0.79
N ASN A 22 -12.13 -5.21 -0.17
CA ASN A 22 -13.14 -6.26 -0.09
C ASN A 22 -13.70 -6.63 -1.46
N ALA A 23 -13.96 -5.65 -2.32
CA ALA A 23 -14.44 -5.91 -3.69
C ALA A 23 -13.44 -6.76 -4.48
N LEU A 24 -12.14 -6.43 -4.40
CA LEU A 24 -11.07 -7.19 -5.04
C LEU A 24 -10.89 -8.58 -4.41
N LYS A 25 -10.89 -8.67 -3.08
CA LYS A 25 -10.71 -9.93 -2.35
C LYS A 25 -11.83 -10.94 -2.63
N HIS A 26 -13.07 -10.47 -2.82
CA HIS A 26 -14.21 -11.32 -3.15
C HIS A 26 -14.38 -11.59 -4.66
N HIS A 27 -13.63 -10.90 -5.52
CA HIS A 27 -13.67 -11.15 -6.95
C HIS A 27 -13.02 -12.49 -7.27
N GLY A 28 -13.67 -13.32 -8.07
CA GLY A 28 -13.19 -14.68 -8.39
C GLY A 28 -11.99 -14.74 -9.36
N ALA A 29 -11.37 -13.61 -9.71
CA ALA A 29 -10.17 -13.55 -10.54
C ALA A 29 -8.89 -13.69 -9.70
N SER A 30 -7.82 -14.22 -10.31
CA SER A 30 -6.47 -14.04 -9.76
C SER A 30 -6.01 -12.60 -9.96
N ILE A 31 -5.36 -12.01 -8.97
CA ILE A 31 -4.93 -10.61 -9.01
C ILE A 31 -3.41 -10.54 -8.87
N THR A 32 -2.75 -9.98 -9.88
CA THR A 32 -1.37 -9.54 -9.77
C THR A 32 -1.35 -8.04 -9.48
N VAL A 33 -0.68 -7.64 -8.41
CA VAL A 33 -0.49 -6.22 -8.06
C VAL A 33 0.88 -5.76 -8.51
N HIS A 34 0.93 -4.62 -9.18
CA HIS A 34 2.16 -3.93 -9.59
C HIS A 34 2.24 -2.57 -8.88
N ILE A 35 3.29 -2.34 -8.13
CA ILE A 35 3.54 -1.02 -7.53
C ILE A 35 4.37 -0.20 -8.51
N ASP A 36 3.74 0.78 -9.16
CA ASP A 36 4.39 1.56 -10.22
C ASP A 36 5.28 2.70 -9.68
N GLY A 37 5.06 3.12 -8.45
CA GLY A 37 5.85 4.15 -7.76
C GLY A 37 5.69 4.07 -6.26
N LEU A 38 4.49 4.30 -5.77
CA LEU A 38 4.18 4.36 -4.34
C LEU A 38 2.91 3.57 -4.01
N ALA A 39 2.95 2.78 -2.94
CA ALA A 39 1.77 2.26 -2.27
C ALA A 39 1.83 2.65 -0.79
N ALA A 40 1.24 3.77 -0.42
CA ALA A 40 1.27 4.27 0.95
C ALA A 40 -0.11 4.21 1.62
N SER A 41 -0.12 4.03 2.96
CA SER A 41 -1.35 4.08 3.75
C SER A 41 -2.40 3.09 3.21
N MET A 42 -3.63 3.51 2.98
CA MET A 42 -4.68 2.62 2.44
C MET A 42 -4.34 1.96 1.10
N ALA A 43 -3.49 2.57 0.27
CA ALA A 43 -3.03 1.92 -0.96
C ALA A 43 -2.16 0.69 -0.68
N SER A 44 -1.40 0.67 0.42
CA SER A 44 -0.64 -0.51 0.84
C SER A 44 -1.56 -1.63 1.32
N VAL A 45 -2.67 -1.32 1.99
CA VAL A 45 -3.70 -2.31 2.36
C VAL A 45 -4.31 -2.95 1.11
N ILE A 46 -4.70 -2.12 0.12
CA ILE A 46 -5.23 -2.60 -1.15
C ILE A 46 -4.24 -3.50 -1.87
N ALA A 47 -2.94 -3.18 -1.81
CA ALA A 47 -1.89 -4.01 -2.42
C ALA A 47 -1.86 -5.45 -1.86
N MET A 48 -2.30 -5.67 -0.62
CA MET A 48 -2.30 -6.99 0.01
C MET A 48 -3.24 -8.01 -0.65
N VAL A 49 -4.13 -7.59 -1.56
CA VAL A 49 -4.95 -8.54 -2.34
C VAL A 49 -4.13 -9.29 -3.39
N GLY A 50 -2.94 -8.80 -3.72
CA GLY A 50 -2.11 -9.34 -4.79
C GLY A 50 -1.50 -10.70 -4.46
N ASN A 51 -1.56 -11.57 -5.43
CA ASN A 51 -0.81 -12.82 -5.46
C ASN A 51 -0.42 -13.13 -6.91
N PRO A 52 0.77 -12.68 -7.36
CA PRO A 52 1.82 -11.97 -6.59
C PRO A 52 1.64 -10.45 -6.46
N VAL A 53 2.37 -9.84 -5.52
CA VAL A 53 2.68 -8.41 -5.47
C VAL A 53 4.09 -8.19 -6.00
N ILE A 54 4.23 -7.37 -7.02
CA ILE A 54 5.48 -7.11 -7.75
C ILE A 54 5.90 -5.65 -7.56
N MET A 55 7.14 -5.43 -7.14
CA MET A 55 7.70 -4.10 -6.89
C MET A 55 9.03 -3.92 -7.63
N PRO A 56 9.19 -2.90 -8.50
CA PRO A 56 10.50 -2.45 -8.92
C PRO A 56 11.36 -1.96 -7.73
N GLU A 57 12.69 -2.10 -7.82
CA GLU A 57 13.62 -1.73 -6.74
C GLU A 57 13.50 -0.26 -6.30
N ASN A 58 13.08 0.61 -7.21
CA ASN A 58 12.95 2.06 -6.98
C ASN A 58 11.55 2.50 -6.59
N THR A 59 10.69 1.58 -6.17
CA THR A 59 9.34 1.88 -5.67
C THR A 59 9.28 1.73 -4.15
N MET A 60 8.30 2.36 -3.54
CA MET A 60 8.16 2.42 -2.08
C MET A 60 6.80 1.92 -1.64
N MET A 61 6.77 1.32 -0.47
CA MET A 61 5.55 1.05 0.29
C MET A 61 5.66 1.70 1.66
N MET A 62 4.56 2.23 2.17
CA MET A 62 4.50 2.79 3.52
C MET A 62 3.25 2.31 4.25
N ILE A 63 3.45 1.89 5.47
CA ILE A 63 2.37 1.51 6.39
C ILE A 63 2.44 2.37 7.64
N HIS A 64 1.30 2.82 8.11
CA HIS A 64 1.17 3.61 9.33
C HIS A 64 -0.22 3.45 9.95
N LYS A 65 -0.37 3.91 11.19
CA LYS A 65 -1.66 3.95 11.88
C LYS A 65 -2.67 4.85 11.16
N PRO A 66 -3.97 4.51 11.22
CA PRO A 66 -5.00 5.46 10.80
C PRO A 66 -4.92 6.73 11.64
N TRP A 67 -5.10 7.86 10.99
CA TRP A 67 -5.07 9.16 11.63
C TRP A 67 -6.16 10.08 11.12
N GLY A 68 -6.47 11.13 11.83
CA GLY A 68 -7.46 12.12 11.40
C GLY A 68 -7.54 13.29 12.34
N PHE A 69 -8.53 14.13 12.13
CA PHE A 69 -8.81 15.30 12.94
C PHE A 69 -10.15 15.15 13.63
N ALA A 70 -10.22 15.53 14.89
CA ALA A 70 -11.46 15.59 15.64
C ALA A 70 -11.55 16.92 16.41
N GLY A 71 -12.76 17.39 16.64
CA GLY A 71 -13.04 18.58 17.44
C GLY A 71 -14.22 18.30 18.37
N GLY A 72 -14.18 18.84 19.57
CA GLY A 72 -15.23 18.65 20.57
C GLY A 72 -14.71 18.76 22.00
N ASP A 73 -15.46 18.20 22.94
CA ASP A 73 -15.03 18.13 24.34
C ASP A 73 -14.10 16.92 24.61
N ALA A 74 -13.73 16.73 25.87
CA ALA A 74 -12.79 15.66 26.24
C ALA A 74 -13.35 14.24 25.97
N ASN A 75 -14.67 14.06 25.97
CA ASN A 75 -15.29 12.78 25.67
C ASN A 75 -15.28 12.53 24.17
N ASP A 76 -15.63 13.54 23.35
CA ASP A 76 -15.56 13.44 21.90
C ASP A 76 -14.16 13.05 21.43
N MET A 77 -13.09 13.60 22.07
CA MET A 77 -11.71 13.23 21.75
C MET A 77 -11.38 11.79 22.10
N ARG A 78 -11.85 11.29 23.25
CA ARG A 78 -11.63 9.88 23.65
C ARG A 78 -12.37 8.93 22.70
N ASP A 79 -13.63 9.25 22.40
CA ASP A 79 -14.44 8.44 21.50
C ASP A 79 -13.78 8.36 20.09
N TYR A 80 -13.21 9.46 19.63
CA TYR A 80 -12.48 9.47 18.36
C TYR A 80 -11.18 8.67 18.41
N ALA A 81 -10.44 8.74 19.51
CA ALA A 81 -9.25 7.91 19.69
C ALA A 81 -9.60 6.42 19.70
N GLU A 82 -10.66 6.03 20.41
CA GLU A 82 -11.15 4.64 20.42
C GLU A 82 -11.61 4.17 19.02
N LEU A 83 -12.19 5.07 18.22
CA LEU A 83 -12.55 4.77 16.83
C LEU A 83 -11.31 4.49 15.99
N LEU A 84 -10.25 5.29 16.12
CA LEU A 84 -8.98 5.07 15.39
C LEU A 84 -8.34 3.73 15.77
N ASP A 85 -8.32 3.36 17.05
CA ASP A 85 -7.82 2.07 17.53
C ASP A 85 -8.64 0.90 16.95
N LYS A 86 -9.97 1.08 16.88
CA LYS A 86 -10.86 0.08 16.27
C LYS A 86 -10.60 -0.06 14.77
N VAL A 87 -10.39 1.04 14.06
CA VAL A 87 -10.06 1.02 12.63
C VAL A 87 -8.72 0.31 12.41
N GLU A 88 -7.70 0.61 13.21
CA GLU A 88 -6.41 -0.08 13.15
C GLU A 88 -6.57 -1.59 13.28
N SER A 89 -7.35 -2.05 14.27
CA SER A 89 -7.60 -3.47 14.50
C SER A 89 -8.27 -4.19 13.32
N VAL A 90 -9.01 -3.46 12.50
CA VAL A 90 -9.66 -3.98 11.27
C VAL A 90 -8.66 -4.08 10.11
N LEU A 91 -7.64 -3.22 10.06
CA LEU A 91 -6.65 -3.20 8.97
C LEU A 91 -5.52 -4.21 9.17
N ILE A 92 -5.10 -4.47 10.42
CA ILE A 92 -4.00 -5.39 10.76
C ILE A 92 -4.13 -6.75 10.09
N PRO A 93 -5.30 -7.42 10.04
CA PRO A 93 -5.43 -8.74 9.43
C PRO A 93 -5.03 -8.81 7.95
N ALA A 94 -5.24 -7.73 7.18
CA ALA A 94 -4.85 -7.71 5.77
C ALA A 94 -3.32 -7.84 5.60
N TYR A 95 -2.56 -7.15 6.43
CA TYR A 95 -1.11 -7.25 6.44
C TYR A 95 -0.62 -8.59 7.03
N ALA A 96 -1.21 -9.01 8.13
CA ALA A 96 -0.84 -10.27 8.80
C ALA A 96 -1.06 -11.49 7.90
N GLU A 97 -2.18 -11.55 7.18
CA GLU A 97 -2.46 -12.61 6.21
C GLU A 97 -1.42 -12.65 5.08
N LYS A 98 -1.05 -11.48 4.55
CA LYS A 98 -0.09 -11.40 3.44
C LYS A 98 1.33 -11.73 3.87
N THR A 99 1.77 -11.20 5.01
CA THR A 99 3.17 -11.26 5.45
C THR A 99 3.50 -12.50 6.29
N GLY A 100 2.49 -13.12 6.90
CA GLY A 100 2.67 -14.16 7.92
C GLY A 100 3.16 -13.65 9.28
N LYS A 101 3.27 -12.33 9.45
CA LYS A 101 3.64 -11.70 10.73
C LYS A 101 2.50 -11.76 11.73
N SER A 102 2.84 -11.73 13.01
CA SER A 102 1.85 -11.61 14.07
C SER A 102 1.15 -10.24 14.05
N PRO A 103 -0.08 -10.14 14.57
CA PRO A 103 -0.76 -8.86 14.73
C PRO A 103 0.06 -7.82 15.51
N ASP A 104 0.80 -8.23 16.55
CA ASP A 104 1.62 -7.35 17.36
C ASP A 104 2.83 -6.79 16.58
N GLU A 105 3.46 -7.62 15.72
CA GLU A 105 4.52 -7.15 14.84
C GLU A 105 4.00 -6.13 13.83
N ILE A 106 2.82 -6.36 13.24
CA ILE A 106 2.18 -5.40 12.33
C ILE A 106 1.83 -4.11 13.08
N ALA A 107 1.25 -4.20 14.27
CA ALA A 107 0.91 -3.02 15.08
C ALA A 107 2.15 -2.16 15.38
N ALA A 108 3.27 -2.78 15.74
CA ALA A 108 4.53 -2.07 15.96
C ALA A 108 5.04 -1.37 14.68
N MET A 109 4.95 -2.03 13.53
CA MET A 109 5.34 -1.43 12.26
C MET A 109 4.44 -0.26 11.85
N LEU A 110 3.14 -0.32 12.17
CA LEU A 110 2.19 0.77 11.96
C LEU A 110 2.50 1.98 12.86
N GLU A 111 2.86 1.72 14.13
CA GLU A 111 3.26 2.76 15.10
C GLU A 111 4.50 3.51 14.62
N ASP A 112 5.48 2.79 14.08
CA ASP A 112 6.77 3.34 13.63
C ASP A 112 6.69 4.07 12.28
N GLU A 113 5.52 4.08 11.61
CA GLU A 113 5.39 4.56 10.23
C GLU A 113 6.49 3.96 9.33
N THR A 114 6.32 2.69 9.00
CA THR A 114 7.37 1.94 8.32
C THR A 114 7.37 2.19 6.82
N TRP A 115 8.49 2.70 6.32
CA TRP A 115 8.79 2.88 4.90
C TRP A 115 9.68 1.74 4.40
N MET A 116 9.33 1.15 3.27
CA MET A 116 10.03 0.00 2.71
C MET A 116 10.24 0.16 1.20
N ASP A 117 11.43 -0.13 0.72
CA ASP A 117 11.70 -0.30 -0.71
C ASP A 117 11.25 -1.70 -1.20
N GLY A 118 11.39 -1.97 -2.50
CA GLY A 118 10.97 -3.25 -3.07
C GLY A 118 11.70 -4.46 -2.47
N LYS A 119 12.98 -4.34 -2.12
CA LYS A 119 13.78 -5.43 -1.52
C LYS A 119 13.34 -5.69 -0.08
N GLU A 120 13.12 -4.62 0.67
CA GLU A 120 12.63 -4.69 2.06
C GLU A 120 11.22 -5.28 2.11
N CYS A 121 10.34 -4.90 1.18
CA CYS A 121 9.01 -5.46 1.07
C CYS A 121 9.04 -6.98 0.82
N VAL A 122 9.91 -7.46 -0.06
CA VAL A 122 10.06 -8.90 -0.29
C VAL A 122 10.62 -9.59 0.94
N ALA A 123 11.65 -9.02 1.57
CA ALA A 123 12.26 -9.60 2.77
C ALA A 123 11.27 -9.69 3.95
N MET A 124 10.35 -8.75 4.05
CA MET A 124 9.35 -8.69 5.12
C MET A 124 8.00 -9.35 4.77
N GLY A 125 7.84 -9.82 3.53
CA GLY A 125 6.65 -10.54 3.07
C GLY A 125 5.51 -9.66 2.54
N PHE A 126 5.69 -8.35 2.42
CA PHE A 126 4.70 -7.44 1.83
C PHE A 126 4.62 -7.53 0.30
N ALA A 127 5.71 -7.93 -0.33
CA ALA A 127 5.76 -8.21 -1.76
C ALA A 127 6.33 -9.61 -2.01
N ASP A 128 6.05 -10.15 -3.20
CA ASP A 128 6.49 -11.48 -3.60
C ASP A 128 7.69 -11.44 -4.54
N GLN A 129 7.81 -10.36 -5.32
CA GLN A 129 8.86 -10.21 -6.31
C GLN A 129 9.38 -8.78 -6.35
N VAL A 130 10.70 -8.66 -6.41
CA VAL A 130 11.37 -7.40 -6.76
C VAL A 130 11.90 -7.49 -8.18
N THR A 131 11.67 -6.45 -8.98
CA THR A 131 12.19 -6.36 -10.34
C THR A 131 13.23 -5.23 -10.44
N PRO A 132 14.24 -5.34 -11.33
CA PRO A 132 15.15 -4.23 -11.57
C PRO A 132 14.38 -2.96 -11.93
N SER A 133 14.87 -1.82 -11.46
CA SER A 133 14.32 -0.53 -11.90
C SER A 133 14.49 -0.43 -13.43
N LEU A 134 13.40 -0.12 -14.13
CA LEU A 134 13.48 0.20 -15.54
C LEU A 134 14.38 1.44 -15.67
N GLN A 135 15.52 1.29 -16.34
CA GLN A 135 16.26 2.46 -16.77
C GLN A 135 15.32 3.24 -17.69
N ALA A 136 14.97 4.44 -17.28
CA ALA A 136 14.25 5.37 -18.15
C ALA A 136 15.19 5.66 -19.34
N MET A 137 15.05 4.91 -20.41
CA MET A 137 15.60 5.25 -21.70
C MET A 137 14.78 6.45 -22.21
N ALA A 138 15.11 7.64 -21.74
CA ALA A 138 14.69 8.87 -22.39
C ALA A 138 15.34 8.89 -23.76
N CYS A 139 14.71 8.23 -24.73
CA CYS A 139 15.05 8.41 -26.12
C CYS A 139 14.48 9.78 -26.53
N ILE A 140 15.21 10.85 -26.21
CA ILE A 140 15.00 12.14 -26.84
C ILE A 140 15.57 11.98 -28.26
N GLN A 141 14.71 11.65 -29.22
CA GLN A 141 14.96 11.98 -30.59
C GLN A 141 14.86 13.51 -30.70
N SER A 142 15.90 14.20 -30.31
CA SER A 142 16.03 15.61 -30.68
C SER A 142 16.17 15.66 -32.20
N LYS A 143 15.10 15.92 -32.93
CA LYS A 143 15.27 16.54 -34.24
C LYS A 143 15.96 17.86 -33.97
N ARG A 144 17.22 17.98 -34.47
CA ARG A 144 17.96 19.23 -34.44
C ARG A 144 17.08 20.28 -35.13
N ILE A 145 17.02 21.45 -34.50
CA ILE A 145 16.33 22.66 -35.02
C ILE A 145 17.05 23.20 -36.30
N GLU A 146 17.93 22.44 -36.91
CA GLU A 146 18.67 22.81 -38.10
C GLU A 146 17.92 22.49 -39.42
N ASP A 147 16.73 21.92 -39.36
CA ASP A 147 15.92 21.58 -40.52
C ASP A 147 14.69 22.51 -40.71
N PHE A 148 14.77 23.77 -40.23
CA PHE A 148 13.79 24.82 -40.52
C PHE A 148 14.46 26.05 -41.15
#